data_5e99838fc6939c026c2d393f92aff77b
#
_entry.id   5e99838fc6939c026c2d393f92aff77b
#
_cell.length_a   1.000
_cell.length_b   1.000
_cell.length_c   1.000
_cell.angle_alpha   90.00
_cell.angle_beta   90.00
_cell.angle_gamma   90.00
#
_symmetry.space_group_name_H-M   'P 1'
#
loop_
_entity.id
_entity.type
_entity.pdbx_description
1 polymer ?
#
loop_
_entity_poly.entity_id
_entity_poly.type
_entity_poly.pdbx_seq_one_letter_code
_entity_poly.pdbx_strand_id
1 'polypeptide(L)'
;MSVIIDRILNQIGDHEIIDKLLSLSQADLNSLLLEIFEKQTEKFTPANMLKVYRLNRFSVPSKVNPAKFHALEARLLSIAQEMNIQTVLLSPSAPLGSCSVFGCVNQYNVVSALRGTETLSDPSNMLAIIIADKLRNKTVTNTSPLHYSTTARVIRAQPVEGKGFFSHFGIYCMVSSCKDNGSYTSEKKLLEKHLTFYKEILQTQFGAKLSIILRKRGGYKDIDGFFDKMTETIETIFPETSLSFDFENVDNNYYQGINFKIMLETKDCQIEIGDGGFVDWISQILGNKKERCLISGIGLDRLLLFNE
;
A
#
# COMPACT_ATOMS: atom_id res chain seq x y z
N MET A 1 -18.16 -21.86 1.65
CA MET A 1 -18.91 -20.62 1.32
C MET A 1 -19.27 -19.93 2.63
N SER A 2 -19.44 -18.61 2.71
CA SER A 2 -19.81 -17.97 3.98
C SER A 2 -21.30 -18.19 4.25
N VAL A 3 -21.70 -18.30 5.51
CA VAL A 3 -23.11 -18.43 5.95
C VAL A 3 -24.02 -17.35 5.32
N ILE A 4 -23.45 -16.16 5.07
CA ILE A 4 -24.18 -15.06 4.42
C ILE A 4 -24.48 -15.39 2.96
N ILE A 5 -23.52 -15.91 2.21
CA ILE A 5 -23.71 -16.27 0.80
C ILE A 5 -24.72 -17.41 0.67
N ASP A 6 -24.62 -18.45 1.52
CA ASP A 6 -25.57 -19.56 1.51
C ASP A 6 -27.01 -19.07 1.77
N ARG A 7 -27.21 -18.17 2.73
CA ARG A 7 -28.51 -17.53 2.99
C ARG A 7 -29.03 -16.77 1.77
N ILE A 8 -28.17 -16.01 1.07
CA ILE A 8 -28.56 -15.24 -0.12
C ILE A 8 -28.95 -16.19 -1.26
N LEU A 9 -28.18 -17.23 -1.53
CA LEU A 9 -28.47 -18.21 -2.57
C LEU A 9 -29.81 -18.93 -2.31
N ASN A 10 -30.09 -19.33 -1.06
CA ASN A 10 -31.39 -19.84 -0.66
C ASN A 10 -32.53 -18.86 -0.90
N GLN A 11 -32.33 -17.57 -0.61
CA GLN A 11 -33.34 -16.53 -0.83
C GLN A 11 -33.62 -16.30 -2.32
N ILE A 12 -32.60 -16.38 -3.17
CA ILE A 12 -32.72 -16.25 -4.63
C ILE A 12 -33.37 -17.50 -5.23
N GLY A 13 -33.15 -18.69 -4.62
CA GLY A 13 -33.58 -19.99 -5.14
C GLY A 13 -32.72 -20.53 -6.29
N ASP A 14 -31.51 -19.96 -6.47
CA ASP A 14 -30.58 -20.42 -7.48
C ASP A 14 -29.14 -20.48 -6.88
N HIS A 15 -28.73 -21.72 -6.57
CA HIS A 15 -27.40 -21.97 -5.99
C HIS A 15 -26.24 -21.87 -7.00
N GLU A 16 -26.56 -21.88 -8.31
CA GLU A 16 -25.57 -21.78 -9.38
C GLU A 16 -25.40 -20.35 -9.91
N ILE A 17 -26.12 -19.37 -9.37
CA ILE A 17 -26.13 -18.00 -9.91
C ILE A 17 -24.73 -17.38 -9.95
N ILE A 18 -23.87 -17.67 -8.97
CA ILE A 18 -22.50 -17.14 -8.97
C ILE A 18 -21.73 -17.70 -10.15
N ASP A 19 -21.79 -19.00 -10.40
CA ASP A 19 -21.07 -19.65 -11.51
C ASP A 19 -21.62 -19.19 -12.87
N LYS A 20 -22.95 -18.98 -12.98
CA LYS A 20 -23.59 -18.41 -14.17
C LYS A 20 -23.09 -16.99 -14.44
N LEU A 21 -22.99 -16.15 -13.41
CA LEU A 21 -22.48 -14.79 -13.55
C LEU A 21 -20.97 -14.77 -13.88
N LEU A 22 -20.18 -15.66 -13.29
CA LEU A 22 -18.75 -15.78 -13.60
C LEU A 22 -18.47 -16.33 -15.00
N SER A 23 -19.44 -17.04 -15.62
CA SER A 23 -19.33 -17.52 -17.00
C SER A 23 -19.52 -16.42 -18.06
N LEU A 24 -20.04 -15.26 -17.66
CA LEU A 24 -20.19 -14.12 -18.56
C LEU A 24 -18.84 -13.50 -18.89
N SER A 25 -18.75 -12.82 -20.05
CA SER A 25 -17.63 -11.94 -20.30
C SER A 25 -17.55 -10.84 -19.22
N GLN A 26 -16.37 -10.31 -18.97
CA GLN A 26 -16.22 -9.19 -18.03
C GLN A 26 -17.07 -7.97 -18.44
N ALA A 27 -17.23 -7.72 -19.73
CA ALA A 27 -18.07 -6.64 -20.26
C ALA A 27 -19.56 -6.88 -19.97
N ASP A 28 -20.04 -8.10 -20.17
CA ASP A 28 -21.44 -8.46 -19.95
C ASP A 28 -21.77 -8.44 -18.46
N LEU A 29 -20.89 -8.99 -17.63
CA LEU A 29 -21.05 -8.93 -16.17
C LEU A 29 -21.09 -7.47 -15.68
N ASN A 30 -20.21 -6.61 -16.15
CA ASN A 30 -20.23 -5.18 -15.81
C ASN A 30 -21.54 -4.51 -16.25
N SER A 31 -22.04 -4.82 -17.46
CA SER A 31 -23.29 -4.27 -17.97
C SER A 31 -24.49 -4.70 -17.10
N LEU A 32 -24.53 -5.96 -16.73
CA LEU A 32 -25.57 -6.50 -15.84
C LEU A 32 -25.52 -5.84 -14.45
N LEU A 33 -24.35 -5.70 -13.87
CA LEU A 33 -24.18 -5.04 -12.57
C LEU A 33 -24.57 -3.57 -12.62
N LEU A 34 -24.26 -2.84 -13.71
CA LEU A 34 -24.69 -1.46 -13.91
C LEU A 34 -26.21 -1.35 -13.92
N GLU A 35 -26.92 -2.23 -14.64
CA GLU A 35 -28.39 -2.27 -14.67
C GLU A 35 -28.98 -2.53 -13.28
N ILE A 36 -28.36 -3.44 -12.50
CA ILE A 36 -28.80 -3.72 -11.12
C ILE A 36 -28.66 -2.46 -10.25
N PHE A 37 -27.52 -1.77 -10.34
CA PHE A 37 -27.29 -0.55 -9.55
C PHE A 37 -28.21 0.60 -9.97
N GLU A 38 -28.47 0.77 -11.27
CA GLU A 38 -29.45 1.75 -11.77
C GLU A 38 -30.82 1.52 -11.13
N LYS A 39 -31.35 0.31 -11.23
CA LYS A 39 -32.63 -0.05 -10.62
C LYS A 39 -32.67 0.09 -9.10
N GLN A 40 -31.52 -0.11 -8.42
CA GLN A 40 -31.43 0.18 -6.99
C GLN A 40 -31.52 1.67 -6.68
N THR A 41 -30.83 2.50 -7.49
CA THR A 41 -30.83 3.95 -7.27
C THR A 41 -32.18 4.61 -7.54
N GLU A 42 -32.99 4.06 -8.46
CA GLU A 42 -34.38 4.53 -8.70
C GLU A 42 -35.26 4.50 -7.44
N LYS A 43 -34.91 3.62 -6.48
CA LYS A 43 -35.63 3.51 -5.19
C LYS A 43 -35.21 4.57 -4.16
N PHE A 44 -34.16 5.33 -4.45
CA PHE A 44 -33.62 6.33 -3.54
C PHE A 44 -34.35 7.67 -3.74
N THR A 45 -34.57 8.38 -2.64
CA THR A 45 -35.04 9.75 -2.66
C THR A 45 -33.98 10.69 -2.10
N PRO A 46 -33.98 11.97 -2.45
CA PRO A 46 -33.03 12.92 -1.84
C PRO A 46 -33.05 12.89 -0.30
N ALA A 47 -34.22 12.68 0.31
CA ALA A 47 -34.34 12.55 1.77
C ALA A 47 -33.63 11.32 2.32
N ASN A 48 -33.59 10.20 1.57
CA ASN A 48 -32.91 8.98 1.98
C ASN A 48 -31.39 9.10 1.90
N MET A 49 -30.88 9.98 1.03
CA MET A 49 -29.44 10.14 0.82
C MET A 49 -28.69 10.54 2.09
N LEU A 50 -29.34 11.35 2.96
CA LEU A 50 -28.71 11.70 4.25
C LEU A 50 -28.54 10.48 5.15
N LYS A 51 -29.49 9.56 5.15
CA LYS A 51 -29.41 8.29 5.90
C LYS A 51 -28.30 7.39 5.32
N VAL A 52 -28.28 7.24 3.99
CA VAL A 52 -27.24 6.45 3.28
C VAL A 52 -25.85 7.00 3.58
N TYR A 53 -25.65 8.31 3.49
CA TYR A 53 -24.41 8.98 3.82
C TYR A 53 -23.95 8.71 5.25
N ARG A 54 -24.82 8.83 6.24
CA ARG A 54 -24.48 8.61 7.65
C ARG A 54 -24.09 7.16 7.97
N LEU A 55 -24.60 6.21 7.22
CA LEU A 55 -24.31 4.78 7.38
C LEU A 55 -23.05 4.32 6.61
N ASN A 56 -22.59 5.14 5.65
CA ASN A 56 -21.46 4.77 4.79
C ASN A 56 -20.15 5.35 5.32
N ARG A 57 -19.40 4.53 6.08
CA ARG A 57 -18.11 4.92 6.66
C ARG A 57 -17.04 5.30 5.63
N PHE A 58 -17.20 4.92 4.36
CA PHE A 58 -16.25 5.22 3.29
C PHE A 58 -16.41 6.62 2.70
N SER A 59 -17.55 7.28 2.91
CA SER A 59 -17.86 8.59 2.36
C SER A 59 -17.85 9.72 3.40
N VAL A 60 -17.64 9.41 4.68
CA VAL A 60 -17.56 10.42 5.76
C VAL A 60 -16.28 11.23 5.62
N PRO A 61 -16.31 12.58 5.67
CA PRO A 61 -15.10 13.41 5.57
C PRO A 61 -14.05 13.10 6.63
N SER A 62 -12.77 13.24 6.27
CA SER A 62 -11.67 13.21 7.22
C SER A 62 -11.75 14.40 8.20
N LYS A 63 -11.23 14.20 9.40
CA LYS A 63 -11.12 15.26 10.42
C LYS A 63 -9.84 16.09 10.31
N VAL A 64 -8.94 15.70 9.42
CA VAL A 64 -7.65 16.37 9.22
C VAL A 64 -7.84 17.72 8.53
N ASN A 65 -7.08 18.74 8.94
CA ASN A 65 -7.10 20.04 8.28
C ASN A 65 -6.61 19.92 6.84
N PRO A 66 -7.41 20.24 5.81
CA PRO A 66 -7.05 20.02 4.41
C PRO A 66 -5.85 20.86 3.95
N ALA A 67 -5.70 22.10 4.43
CA ALA A 67 -4.56 22.93 4.07
C ALA A 67 -3.23 22.38 4.60
N LYS A 68 -3.20 21.93 5.86
CA LYS A 68 -2.04 21.25 6.45
C LYS A 68 -1.73 19.95 5.71
N PHE A 69 -2.79 19.19 5.35
CA PHE A 69 -2.66 17.92 4.62
C PHE A 69 -1.97 18.12 3.26
N HIS A 70 -2.47 19.01 2.44
CA HIS A 70 -1.92 19.27 1.10
C HIS A 70 -0.54 19.93 1.15
N ALA A 71 -0.25 20.76 2.15
CA ALA A 71 1.09 21.29 2.36
C ALA A 71 2.10 20.17 2.68
N LEU A 72 1.73 19.21 3.52
CA LEU A 72 2.57 18.05 3.81
C LEU A 72 2.79 17.18 2.56
N GLU A 73 1.73 16.86 1.80
CA GLU A 73 1.86 16.12 0.53
C GLU A 73 2.85 16.80 -0.42
N ALA A 74 2.68 18.10 -0.66
CA ALA A 74 3.55 18.86 -1.56
C ALA A 74 5.00 18.83 -1.08
N ARG A 75 5.24 18.96 0.21
CA ARG A 75 6.59 18.92 0.78
C ARG A 75 7.25 17.55 0.63
N LEU A 76 6.52 16.46 0.91
CA LEU A 76 7.03 15.09 0.74
C LEU A 76 7.40 14.80 -0.73
N LEU A 77 6.55 15.21 -1.67
CA LEU A 77 6.81 15.04 -3.09
C LEU A 77 8.02 15.89 -3.55
N SER A 78 8.20 17.10 -3.04
CA SER A 78 9.37 17.93 -3.34
C SER A 78 10.66 17.28 -2.84
N ILE A 79 10.69 16.80 -1.59
CA ILE A 79 11.86 16.07 -1.06
C ILE A 79 12.15 14.81 -1.91
N ALA A 80 11.12 14.08 -2.31
CA ALA A 80 11.28 12.92 -3.17
C ALA A 80 11.96 13.29 -4.51
N GLN A 81 11.52 14.38 -5.14
CA GLN A 81 12.13 14.89 -6.40
C GLN A 81 13.57 15.35 -6.20
N GLU A 82 13.86 16.09 -5.14
CA GLU A 82 15.22 16.51 -4.76
C GLU A 82 16.16 15.31 -4.59
N MET A 83 15.61 14.18 -4.12
CA MET A 83 16.32 12.91 -3.96
C MET A 83 16.31 12.03 -5.22
N ASN A 84 15.92 12.52 -6.39
CA ASN A 84 15.79 11.76 -7.63
C ASN A 84 14.84 10.54 -7.51
N ILE A 85 13.75 10.69 -6.77
CA ILE A 85 12.63 9.74 -6.74
C ILE A 85 11.55 10.29 -7.68
N GLN A 86 11.16 9.51 -8.68
CA GLN A 86 10.14 9.92 -9.64
C GLN A 86 8.77 9.95 -8.98
N THR A 87 8.13 11.11 -8.95
CA THR A 87 6.77 11.26 -8.40
C THR A 87 5.71 10.99 -9.46
N VAL A 88 4.63 10.31 -9.10
CA VAL A 88 3.51 9.96 -9.99
C VAL A 88 2.20 10.38 -9.35
N LEU A 89 1.33 11.01 -10.11
CA LEU A 89 -0.06 11.25 -9.71
C LEU A 89 -0.92 10.09 -10.20
N LEU A 90 -1.41 9.28 -9.26
CA LEU A 90 -2.23 8.11 -9.56
C LEU A 90 -3.71 8.48 -9.76
N SER A 91 -4.42 7.62 -10.50
CA SER A 91 -5.89 7.62 -10.50
C SER A 91 -6.41 7.23 -9.10
N PRO A 92 -7.58 7.73 -8.67
CA PRO A 92 -8.24 7.26 -7.45
C PRO A 92 -8.79 5.83 -7.55
N SER A 93 -8.73 5.23 -8.72
CA SER A 93 -9.11 3.84 -8.99
C SER A 93 -7.92 3.04 -9.56
N ALA A 94 -7.94 1.75 -9.31
CA ALA A 94 -6.98 0.77 -9.79
C ALA A 94 -7.70 -0.35 -10.57
N PRO A 95 -7.02 -1.15 -11.39
CA PRO A 95 -7.61 -2.35 -11.97
C PRO A 95 -8.09 -3.31 -10.89
N LEU A 96 -9.24 -3.94 -11.09
CA LEU A 96 -9.77 -4.96 -10.19
C LEU A 96 -8.73 -6.07 -9.97
N GLY A 97 -8.44 -6.36 -8.73
CA GLY A 97 -7.45 -7.37 -8.34
C GLY A 97 -6.02 -6.82 -8.19
N SER A 98 -5.80 -5.52 -8.33
CA SER A 98 -4.44 -4.94 -8.19
C SER A 98 -3.81 -5.22 -6.82
N CYS A 99 -4.61 -5.35 -5.77
CA CYS A 99 -4.12 -5.69 -4.44
C CYS A 99 -4.11 -7.20 -4.17
N SER A 100 -5.03 -7.97 -4.74
CA SER A 100 -5.22 -9.38 -4.38
C SER A 100 -4.40 -10.36 -5.23
N VAL A 101 -4.13 -10.05 -6.51
CA VAL A 101 -3.49 -10.97 -7.45
C VAL A 101 -2.03 -11.24 -7.12
N PHE A 102 -1.27 -10.24 -6.70
CA PHE A 102 0.15 -10.37 -6.35
C PHE A 102 0.50 -9.78 -4.97
N GLY A 103 -0.35 -8.93 -4.39
CA GLY A 103 -0.14 -8.31 -3.08
C GLY A 103 -0.65 -9.12 -1.90
N CYS A 104 -1.21 -10.33 -2.12
CA CYS A 104 -1.73 -11.23 -1.08
C CYS A 104 -2.81 -10.61 -0.17
N VAL A 105 -3.48 -9.54 -0.62
CA VAL A 105 -4.57 -8.89 0.11
C VAL A 105 -5.88 -9.60 -0.20
N ASN A 106 -6.68 -9.92 0.82
CA ASN A 106 -8.00 -10.47 0.62
C ASN A 106 -8.89 -9.43 -0.10
N GLN A 107 -9.52 -9.81 -1.23
CA GLN A 107 -10.37 -8.91 -2.02
C GLN A 107 -11.55 -8.34 -1.22
N TYR A 108 -12.03 -9.01 -0.17
CA TYR A 108 -13.03 -8.45 0.75
C TYR A 108 -12.55 -7.22 1.54
N ASN A 109 -11.24 -7.01 1.60
CA ASN A 109 -10.63 -5.83 2.24
C ASN A 109 -10.50 -4.63 1.29
N VAL A 110 -10.90 -4.78 0.03
CA VAL A 110 -10.84 -3.75 -1.00
C VAL A 110 -12.25 -3.35 -1.40
N VAL A 111 -12.50 -2.07 -1.62
CA VAL A 111 -13.78 -1.59 -2.14
C VAL A 111 -13.77 -1.76 -3.65
N SER A 112 -14.38 -2.84 -4.14
CA SER A 112 -14.55 -3.10 -5.57
C SER A 112 -15.52 -2.09 -6.18
N ALA A 113 -15.23 -1.66 -7.39
CA ALA A 113 -16.08 -0.78 -8.18
C ALA A 113 -16.47 -1.48 -9.49
N LEU A 114 -17.40 -0.87 -10.23
CA LEU A 114 -17.76 -1.37 -11.56
C LEU A 114 -16.69 -1.02 -12.60
N ARG A 115 -16.88 -1.48 -13.85
CA ARG A 115 -15.99 -1.25 -14.99
C ARG A 115 -14.60 -1.87 -14.85
N GLY A 116 -14.52 -3.03 -14.16
CA GLY A 116 -13.25 -3.74 -13.95
C GLY A 116 -12.26 -2.98 -13.08
N THR A 117 -12.75 -2.15 -12.16
CA THR A 117 -11.90 -1.35 -11.26
C THR A 117 -12.19 -1.66 -9.78
N GLU A 118 -11.28 -1.21 -8.94
CA GLU A 118 -11.44 -1.09 -7.49
C GLU A 118 -10.99 0.30 -7.06
N THR A 119 -11.41 0.77 -5.89
CA THR A 119 -10.86 2.01 -5.34
C THR A 119 -9.40 1.81 -4.99
N LEU A 120 -8.59 2.86 -5.13
CA LEU A 120 -7.18 2.78 -4.75
C LEU A 120 -7.08 2.47 -3.25
N SER A 121 -6.61 1.27 -2.93
CA SER A 121 -6.48 0.75 -1.56
C SER A 121 -5.02 0.71 -1.10
N ASP A 122 -4.11 0.43 -2.03
CA ASP A 122 -2.66 0.46 -1.82
C ASP A 122 -1.95 1.02 -3.06
N PRO A 123 -1.43 2.26 -2.99
CA PRO A 123 -0.71 2.87 -4.10
C PRO A 123 0.57 2.14 -4.50
N SER A 124 1.19 1.37 -3.58
CA SER A 124 2.41 0.61 -3.86
C SER A 124 2.18 -0.44 -4.94
N ASN A 125 1.00 -1.08 -4.95
CA ASN A 125 0.64 -2.04 -6.01
C ASN A 125 0.60 -1.38 -7.39
N MET A 126 0.01 -0.18 -7.47
CA MET A 126 -0.07 0.58 -8.73
C MET A 126 1.31 1.04 -9.20
N LEU A 127 2.16 1.52 -8.29
CA LEU A 127 3.53 1.88 -8.63
C LEU A 127 4.33 0.67 -9.14
N ALA A 128 4.14 -0.51 -8.54
CA ALA A 128 4.76 -1.76 -9.00
C ALA A 128 4.30 -2.14 -10.41
N ILE A 129 2.99 -2.02 -10.72
CA ILE A 129 2.45 -2.25 -12.06
C ILE A 129 3.05 -1.26 -13.06
N ILE A 130 3.12 0.04 -12.73
CA ILE A 130 3.68 1.08 -13.60
C ILE A 130 5.17 0.81 -13.88
N ILE A 131 5.95 0.43 -12.88
CA ILE A 131 7.37 0.08 -13.06
C ILE A 131 7.48 -1.16 -13.96
N ALA A 132 6.69 -2.20 -13.71
CA ALA A 132 6.70 -3.42 -14.49
C ALA A 132 6.30 -3.17 -15.96
N ASP A 133 5.27 -2.35 -16.21
CA ASP A 133 4.86 -1.96 -17.57
C ASP A 133 5.98 -1.22 -18.30
N LYS A 134 6.60 -0.23 -17.65
CA LYS A 134 7.72 0.51 -18.24
C LYS A 134 8.93 -0.39 -18.55
N LEU A 135 9.25 -1.35 -17.68
CA LEU A 135 10.31 -2.32 -17.91
C LEU A 135 9.97 -3.28 -19.07
N ARG A 136 8.73 -3.76 -19.15
CA ARG A 136 8.24 -4.64 -20.22
C ARG A 136 8.29 -3.95 -21.57
N ASN A 137 7.87 -2.69 -21.62
CA ASN A 137 7.86 -1.86 -22.82
C ASN A 137 9.22 -1.22 -23.14
N LYS A 138 10.26 -1.50 -22.32
CA LYS A 138 11.63 -0.98 -22.49
C LYS A 138 11.72 0.55 -22.53
N THR A 139 10.78 1.24 -21.90
CA THR A 139 10.80 2.71 -21.76
C THR A 139 11.74 3.17 -20.65
N VAL A 140 12.10 2.26 -19.75
CA VAL A 140 13.14 2.41 -18.74
C VAL A 140 14.00 1.16 -18.66
N THR A 141 15.18 1.29 -18.10
CA THR A 141 16.06 0.15 -17.76
C THR A 141 16.27 0.13 -16.25
N ASN A 142 16.47 -1.04 -15.67
CA ASN A 142 16.78 -1.22 -14.25
C ASN A 142 18.23 -1.67 -14.01
N THR A 143 19.13 -1.27 -14.89
CA THR A 143 20.59 -1.39 -14.66
C THR A 143 21.04 -0.55 -13.45
N SER A 144 20.36 0.56 -13.20
CA SER A 144 20.40 1.32 -11.96
C SER A 144 19.04 1.22 -11.25
N PRO A 145 18.98 1.37 -9.92
CA PRO A 145 17.72 1.35 -9.20
C PRO A 145 16.72 2.38 -9.73
N LEU A 146 15.48 1.97 -9.90
CA LEU A 146 14.33 2.80 -10.20
C LEU A 146 13.60 3.11 -8.90
N HIS A 147 13.26 4.39 -8.68
CA HIS A 147 12.55 4.84 -7.49
C HIS A 147 11.33 5.65 -7.90
N TYR A 148 10.15 5.21 -7.48
CA TYR A 148 8.88 5.86 -7.76
C TYR A 148 8.13 6.13 -6.46
N SER A 149 7.44 7.25 -6.38
CA SER A 149 6.61 7.59 -5.22
C SER A 149 5.34 8.32 -5.61
N THR A 150 4.41 8.33 -4.70
CA THR A 150 3.13 9.03 -4.83
C THR A 150 2.57 9.39 -3.47
N THR A 151 1.72 10.41 -3.43
CA THR A 151 0.73 10.59 -2.38
C THR A 151 -0.64 10.24 -2.95
N ALA A 152 -1.48 9.63 -2.14
CA ALA A 152 -2.84 9.31 -2.54
C ALA A 152 -3.75 9.21 -1.31
N ARG A 153 -5.04 9.48 -1.52
CA ARG A 153 -6.06 9.14 -0.55
C ARG A 153 -6.62 7.76 -0.89
N VAL A 154 -6.50 6.83 0.06
CA VAL A 154 -6.88 5.43 -0.13
C VAL A 154 -8.12 5.07 0.67
N ILE A 155 -8.83 4.02 0.23
CA ILE A 155 -9.99 3.47 0.91
C ILE A 155 -9.71 1.99 1.23
N ARG A 156 -9.92 1.59 2.49
CA ARG A 156 -9.77 0.21 2.94
C ARG A 156 -11.03 -0.31 3.59
N ALA A 157 -11.47 -1.50 3.18
CA ALA A 157 -12.70 -2.12 3.68
C ALA A 157 -12.53 -2.93 4.96
N GLN A 158 -11.29 -3.14 5.44
CA GLN A 158 -11.04 -3.79 6.72
C GLN A 158 -11.80 -3.08 7.86
N PRO A 159 -12.21 -3.81 8.89
CA PRO A 159 -12.71 -3.21 10.12
C PRO A 159 -11.71 -2.17 10.66
N VAL A 160 -12.23 -1.05 11.14
CA VAL A 160 -11.41 0.03 11.67
C VAL A 160 -11.59 0.04 13.18
N GLU A 161 -10.52 -0.29 13.91
CA GLU A 161 -10.49 -0.29 15.37
C GLU A 161 -9.32 0.56 15.88
N GLY A 162 -9.58 1.35 16.93
CA GLY A 162 -8.57 2.16 17.59
C GLY A 162 -8.45 3.62 17.09
N LYS A 163 -7.76 4.44 17.91
CA LYS A 163 -7.51 5.86 17.62
C LYS A 163 -6.50 5.99 16.46
N GLY A 164 -6.82 6.82 15.49
CA GLY A 164 -5.94 7.06 14.33
C GLY A 164 -6.11 6.08 13.17
N PHE A 165 -7.12 5.18 13.22
CA PHE A 165 -7.50 4.32 12.11
C PHE A 165 -8.76 4.87 11.43
N PHE A 166 -8.74 4.91 10.09
CA PHE A 166 -9.82 5.48 9.27
C PHE A 166 -10.13 4.54 8.09
N SER A 167 -11.39 4.53 7.63
CA SER A 167 -11.78 3.78 6.43
C SER A 167 -11.15 4.35 5.15
N HIS A 168 -10.80 5.64 5.16
CA HIS A 168 -10.00 6.29 4.12
C HIS A 168 -9.02 7.26 4.77
N PHE A 169 -7.82 7.35 4.22
CA PHE A 169 -6.74 8.19 4.74
C PHE A 169 -5.74 8.51 3.63
N GLY A 170 -4.96 9.55 3.85
CA GLY A 170 -3.83 9.89 2.98
C GLY A 170 -2.62 9.03 3.31
N ILE A 171 -1.91 8.61 2.29
CA ILE A 171 -0.66 7.85 2.40
C ILE A 171 0.37 8.38 1.42
N TYR A 172 1.63 8.46 1.84
CA TYR A 172 2.76 8.53 0.94
C TYR A 172 3.33 7.12 0.77
N CYS A 173 3.57 6.72 -0.48
CA CYS A 173 4.19 5.43 -0.80
C CYS A 173 5.39 5.61 -1.69
N MET A 174 6.40 4.76 -1.48
CA MET A 174 7.56 4.63 -2.36
C MET A 174 7.77 3.17 -2.75
N VAL A 175 8.06 2.95 -4.03
CA VAL A 175 8.40 1.65 -4.60
C VAL A 175 9.71 1.78 -5.37
N SER A 176 10.64 0.90 -5.05
CA SER A 176 11.93 0.85 -5.73
C SER A 176 12.20 -0.53 -6.31
N SER A 177 12.80 -0.56 -7.49
CA SER A 177 13.14 -1.80 -8.20
C SER A 177 14.51 -1.73 -8.83
N CYS A 178 15.20 -2.86 -8.84
CA CYS A 178 16.43 -3.07 -9.60
C CYS A 178 16.65 -4.56 -9.88
N LYS A 179 17.58 -4.86 -10.77
CA LYS A 179 18.07 -6.24 -10.95
C LYS A 179 18.96 -6.66 -9.81
N ASP A 180 18.88 -7.94 -9.47
CA ASP A 180 19.80 -8.59 -8.56
C ASP A 180 21.24 -8.57 -9.12
N ASN A 181 22.14 -7.96 -8.37
CA ASN A 181 23.56 -7.89 -8.68
C ASN A 181 24.41 -8.82 -7.80
N GLY A 182 23.76 -9.72 -7.06
CA GLY A 182 24.41 -10.66 -6.14
C GLY A 182 24.80 -10.04 -4.80
N SER A 183 25.08 -10.91 -3.84
CA SER A 183 25.52 -10.55 -2.47
C SER A 183 24.64 -9.49 -1.79
N TYR A 184 23.35 -9.49 -2.10
CA TYR A 184 22.35 -8.53 -1.60
C TYR A 184 22.68 -7.04 -1.87
N THR A 185 23.56 -6.78 -2.85
CA THR A 185 23.98 -5.41 -3.20
C THR A 185 22.81 -4.55 -3.67
N SER A 186 21.89 -5.16 -4.38
CA SER A 186 20.70 -4.49 -4.88
C SER A 186 19.76 -4.12 -3.74
N GLU A 187 19.48 -5.07 -2.88
CA GLU A 187 18.60 -4.89 -1.73
C GLU A 187 19.12 -3.81 -0.76
N LYS A 188 20.43 -3.81 -0.48
CA LYS A 188 21.08 -2.77 0.33
C LYS A 188 20.85 -1.36 -0.23
N LYS A 189 21.03 -1.17 -1.55
CA LYS A 189 20.82 0.13 -2.22
C LYS A 189 19.35 0.59 -2.15
N LEU A 190 18.41 -0.34 -2.31
CA LEU A 190 16.99 -0.02 -2.21
C LEU A 190 16.63 0.39 -0.77
N LEU A 191 17.10 -0.38 0.23
CA LEU A 191 16.86 -0.10 1.63
C LEU A 191 17.47 1.26 2.06
N GLU A 192 18.72 1.50 1.70
CA GLU A 192 19.41 2.79 1.94
C GLU A 192 18.58 3.96 1.40
N LYS A 193 18.09 3.87 0.17
CA LYS A 193 17.29 4.94 -0.46
C LYS A 193 16.02 5.26 0.33
N HIS A 194 15.28 4.22 0.71
CA HIS A 194 14.04 4.39 1.48
C HIS A 194 14.31 4.99 2.85
N LEU A 195 15.28 4.48 3.57
CA LEU A 195 15.60 4.95 4.93
C LEU A 195 16.20 6.36 4.92
N THR A 196 17.01 6.71 3.91
CA THR A 196 17.51 8.08 3.73
C THR A 196 16.36 9.08 3.54
N PHE A 197 15.35 8.70 2.73
CA PHE A 197 14.17 9.52 2.53
C PHE A 197 13.38 9.73 3.84
N TYR A 198 13.15 8.67 4.61
CA TYR A 198 12.43 8.80 5.89
C TYR A 198 13.22 9.56 6.94
N LYS A 199 14.53 9.37 7.01
CA LYS A 199 15.42 10.17 7.87
C LYS A 199 15.28 11.66 7.55
N GLU A 200 15.35 12.04 6.28
CA GLU A 200 15.22 13.42 5.83
C GLU A 200 13.88 14.03 6.22
N ILE A 201 12.78 13.31 5.98
CA ILE A 201 11.44 13.76 6.34
C ILE A 201 11.29 13.93 7.85
N LEU A 202 11.66 12.94 8.63
CA LEU A 202 11.51 12.99 10.08
C LEU A 202 12.31 14.14 10.67
N GLN A 203 13.50 14.34 10.19
CA GLN A 203 14.37 15.43 10.67
C GLN A 203 13.84 16.81 10.25
N THR A 204 13.49 16.99 8.96
CA THR A 204 13.16 18.32 8.42
C THR A 204 11.74 18.77 8.68
N GLN A 205 10.77 17.82 8.76
CA GLN A 205 9.37 18.16 8.94
C GLN A 205 8.90 18.00 10.39
N PHE A 206 9.55 17.15 11.17
CA PHE A 206 9.11 16.82 12.52
C PHE A 206 10.18 17.03 13.59
N GLY A 207 11.42 17.40 13.23
CA GLY A 207 12.53 17.54 14.17
C GLY A 207 12.86 16.24 14.92
N ALA A 208 12.46 15.10 14.37
CA ALA A 208 12.55 13.78 14.97
C ALA A 208 13.69 12.95 14.36
N LYS A 209 14.23 12.01 15.15
CA LYS A 209 15.19 11.03 14.63
C LYS A 209 14.46 9.84 14.01
N LEU A 210 15.12 9.17 13.06
CA LEU A 210 14.64 7.91 12.49
C LEU A 210 14.74 6.83 13.57
N SER A 211 13.62 6.13 13.79
CA SER A 211 13.56 4.96 14.67
C SER A 211 12.89 3.82 13.91
N ILE A 212 13.46 2.61 13.99
CA ILE A 212 13.08 1.46 13.18
C ILE A 212 12.89 0.24 14.07
N ILE A 213 11.81 -0.51 13.84
CA ILE A 213 11.67 -1.87 14.34
C ILE A 213 11.83 -2.81 13.14
N LEU A 214 12.90 -3.60 13.13
CA LEU A 214 13.19 -4.55 12.08
C LEU A 214 12.63 -5.93 12.42
N ARG A 215 11.99 -6.57 11.44
CA ARG A 215 11.40 -7.90 11.55
C ARG A 215 11.98 -8.82 10.49
N LYS A 216 12.33 -10.03 10.89
CA LYS A 216 12.75 -11.10 9.98
C LYS A 216 11.53 -11.67 9.26
N ARG A 217 11.68 -11.96 7.95
CA ARG A 217 10.65 -12.55 7.10
C ARG A 217 11.23 -13.68 6.26
N GLY A 218 10.36 -14.62 5.85
CA GLY A 218 10.73 -15.69 4.91
C GLY A 218 11.04 -15.19 3.49
N GLY A 219 11.20 -16.11 2.53
CA GLY A 219 11.29 -15.79 1.10
C GLY A 219 12.71 -15.77 0.53
N TYR A 220 13.74 -15.61 1.33
CA TYR A 220 15.15 -15.77 0.90
C TYR A 220 15.70 -17.15 1.27
N LYS A 221 16.60 -17.68 0.45
CA LYS A 221 17.22 -19.00 0.69
C LYS A 221 18.05 -19.03 1.98
N ASP A 222 18.80 -17.97 2.22
CA ASP A 222 19.55 -17.72 3.44
C ASP A 222 18.91 -16.53 4.16
N ILE A 223 17.91 -16.83 4.98
CA ILE A 223 17.11 -15.82 5.70
C ILE A 223 17.95 -15.10 6.75
N ASP A 224 18.77 -15.86 7.49
CA ASP A 224 19.61 -15.32 8.56
C ASP A 224 20.69 -14.41 8.00
N GLY A 225 21.45 -14.88 7.01
CA GLY A 225 22.46 -14.06 6.35
C GLY A 225 21.89 -12.84 5.64
N PHE A 226 20.67 -12.91 5.11
CA PHE A 226 19.99 -11.74 4.56
C PHE A 226 19.64 -10.72 5.65
N PHE A 227 19.05 -11.19 6.75
CA PHE A 227 18.68 -10.35 7.89
C PHE A 227 19.89 -9.64 8.48
N ASP A 228 20.98 -10.38 8.73
CA ASP A 228 22.23 -9.85 9.26
C ASP A 228 22.82 -8.78 8.33
N LYS A 229 22.79 -9.01 7.02
CA LYS A 229 23.30 -8.05 6.03
C LYS A 229 22.44 -6.77 5.94
N MET A 230 21.13 -6.86 6.10
CA MET A 230 20.27 -5.66 6.16
C MET A 230 20.48 -4.90 7.47
N THR A 231 20.62 -5.60 8.59
CA THR A 231 20.94 -5.02 9.89
C THR A 231 22.27 -4.26 9.84
N GLU A 232 23.36 -4.92 9.41
CA GLU A 232 24.68 -4.32 9.22
C GLU A 232 24.62 -3.06 8.33
N THR A 233 23.79 -3.10 7.28
CA THR A 233 23.61 -1.96 6.38
C THR A 233 22.96 -0.77 7.10
N ILE A 234 21.93 -1.01 7.90
CA ILE A 234 21.25 0.04 8.67
C ILE A 234 22.21 0.64 9.71
N GLU A 235 22.89 -0.18 10.49
CA GLU A 235 23.83 0.25 11.52
C GLU A 235 25.01 1.06 10.96
N THR A 236 25.51 0.66 9.78
CA THR A 236 26.65 1.31 9.12
C THR A 236 26.27 2.67 8.54
N ILE A 237 25.12 2.75 7.84
CA ILE A 237 24.72 3.95 7.09
C ILE A 237 23.98 4.94 8.02
N PHE A 238 23.27 4.43 9.01
CA PHE A 238 22.43 5.22 9.91
C PHE A 238 22.80 4.98 11.39
N PRO A 239 24.03 5.26 11.82
CA PRO A 239 24.51 4.92 13.17
C PRO A 239 23.75 5.63 14.29
N GLU A 240 23.04 6.73 14.00
CA GLU A 240 22.21 7.46 14.96
C GLU A 240 20.75 6.97 15.01
N THR A 241 20.38 5.99 14.18
CA THR A 241 19.03 5.44 14.14
C THR A 241 18.82 4.52 15.35
N SER A 242 17.71 4.70 16.04
CA SER A 242 17.26 3.73 17.04
C SER A 242 16.75 2.49 16.30
N LEU A 243 17.51 1.40 16.38
CA LEU A 243 17.18 0.13 15.75
C LEU A 243 16.78 -0.87 16.85
N SER A 244 15.61 -1.45 16.72
CA SER A 244 15.12 -2.53 17.56
C SER A 244 14.58 -3.68 16.72
N PHE A 245 14.37 -4.84 17.34
CA PHE A 245 14.00 -6.07 16.64
C PHE A 245 12.69 -6.62 17.20
N ASP A 246 11.85 -7.16 16.32
CA ASP A 246 10.65 -7.90 16.67
C ASP A 246 10.68 -9.26 15.99
N PHE A 247 10.83 -10.32 16.77
CA PHE A 247 10.92 -11.69 16.31
C PHE A 247 9.62 -12.49 16.48
N GLU A 248 8.57 -11.88 17.06
CA GLU A 248 7.35 -12.61 17.45
C GLU A 248 6.39 -12.91 16.30
N ASN A 249 6.45 -12.15 15.20
CA ASN A 249 5.51 -12.27 14.09
C ASN A 249 6.20 -12.73 12.80
N VAL A 250 6.62 -13.99 12.73
CA VAL A 250 7.36 -14.53 11.58
C VAL A 250 6.44 -14.81 10.38
N ASP A 251 5.17 -15.17 10.59
CA ASP A 251 4.23 -15.64 9.58
C ASP A 251 3.50 -14.50 8.85
N ASN A 252 4.23 -13.70 8.10
CA ASN A 252 3.63 -12.73 7.18
C ASN A 252 4.13 -12.99 5.76
N ASN A 253 3.28 -13.53 4.90
CA ASN A 253 3.57 -13.81 3.50
C ASN A 253 3.56 -12.56 2.59
N TYR A 254 3.31 -11.38 3.15
CA TYR A 254 3.28 -10.12 2.40
C TYR A 254 4.69 -9.62 2.07
N TYR A 255 5.61 -9.67 3.06
CA TYR A 255 6.98 -9.24 2.91
C TYR A 255 7.95 -10.43 2.82
N GLN A 256 9.09 -10.21 2.15
CA GLN A 256 10.19 -11.17 2.01
C GLN A 256 11.45 -10.66 2.70
N GLY A 257 12.22 -11.57 3.33
CA GLY A 257 13.49 -11.30 3.97
C GLY A 257 13.40 -10.43 5.22
N ILE A 258 13.02 -9.17 5.05
CA ILE A 258 12.74 -8.23 6.14
C ILE A 258 11.48 -7.40 5.88
N ASN A 259 10.91 -6.96 6.98
CA ASN A 259 10.01 -5.80 7.01
C ASN A 259 10.48 -4.86 8.13
N PHE A 260 10.38 -3.57 7.90
CA PHE A 260 10.74 -2.54 8.87
C PHE A 260 9.53 -1.66 9.17
N LYS A 261 9.33 -1.34 10.45
CA LYS A 261 8.38 -0.32 10.88
C LYS A 261 9.10 1.01 11.08
N ILE A 262 8.47 2.08 10.68
CA ILE A 262 8.95 3.45 10.84
C ILE A 262 8.22 4.05 12.03
N MET A 263 9.00 4.43 13.04
CA MET A 263 8.48 4.94 14.28
C MET A 263 8.78 6.43 14.40
N LEU A 264 7.81 7.19 14.89
CA LEU A 264 7.97 8.57 15.30
C LEU A 264 8.07 8.61 16.83
N GLU A 265 9.19 9.10 17.33
CA GLU A 265 9.36 9.33 18.77
C GLU A 265 8.86 10.71 19.13
N THR A 266 7.90 10.77 20.05
CA THR A 266 7.45 12.01 20.69
C THR A 266 7.91 12.01 22.15
N LYS A 267 7.74 13.13 22.85
CA LYS A 267 8.12 13.22 24.27
C LYS A 267 7.40 12.21 25.16
N ASP A 268 6.20 11.81 24.79
CA ASP A 268 5.28 11.03 25.62
C ASP A 268 5.06 9.59 25.11
N CYS A 269 5.35 9.33 23.81
CA CYS A 269 5.11 8.00 23.22
C CYS A 269 5.90 7.77 21.92
N GLN A 270 6.01 6.50 21.55
CA GLN A 270 6.51 6.06 20.25
C GLN A 270 5.32 5.58 19.41
N ILE A 271 5.21 6.11 18.19
CA ILE A 271 4.06 5.87 17.32
C ILE A 271 4.56 5.27 16.00
N GLU A 272 3.97 4.15 15.59
CA GLU A 272 4.16 3.60 14.25
C GLU A 272 3.47 4.51 13.22
N ILE A 273 4.23 5.11 12.33
CA ILE A 273 3.72 5.98 11.27
C ILE A 273 3.61 5.29 9.92
N GLY A 274 4.32 4.20 9.75
CA GLY A 274 4.32 3.42 8.52
C GLY A 274 5.23 2.22 8.57
N ASP A 275 5.32 1.52 7.45
CA ASP A 275 6.16 0.34 7.32
C ASP A 275 6.70 0.19 5.89
N GLY A 276 7.57 -0.80 5.71
CA GLY A 276 8.08 -1.20 4.41
C GLY A 276 8.78 -2.55 4.47
N GLY A 277 9.11 -3.09 3.31
CA GLY A 277 9.81 -4.37 3.20
C GLY A 277 9.95 -4.81 1.76
N PHE A 278 10.74 -5.85 1.55
CA PHE A 278 10.89 -6.44 0.23
C PHE A 278 9.66 -7.25 -0.15
N VAL A 279 9.33 -7.23 -1.44
CA VAL A 279 8.25 -7.99 -2.05
C VAL A 279 8.70 -8.54 -3.40
N ASP A 280 8.02 -9.56 -3.91
CA ASP A 280 8.35 -10.17 -5.21
C ASP A 280 7.42 -9.73 -6.35
N TRP A 281 6.65 -8.68 -6.16
CA TRP A 281 5.58 -8.25 -7.05
C TRP A 281 6.05 -8.02 -8.50
N ILE A 282 7.10 -7.23 -8.69
CA ILE A 282 7.65 -6.97 -10.04
C ILE A 282 8.20 -8.25 -10.65
N SER A 283 8.83 -9.11 -9.83
CA SER A 283 9.28 -10.44 -10.25
C SER A 283 8.11 -11.31 -10.74
N GLN A 284 6.99 -11.32 -10.03
CA GLN A 284 5.79 -12.04 -10.43
C GLN A 284 5.18 -11.48 -11.71
N ILE A 285 4.96 -10.15 -11.78
CA ILE A 285 4.34 -9.49 -12.94
C ILE A 285 5.16 -9.70 -14.22
N LEU A 286 6.50 -9.66 -14.13
CA LEU A 286 7.39 -9.81 -15.27
C LEU A 286 7.78 -11.27 -15.57
N GLY A 287 7.52 -12.21 -14.64
CA GLY A 287 8.02 -13.57 -14.72
C GLY A 287 9.56 -13.65 -14.62
N ASN A 288 10.22 -12.71 -13.95
CA ASN A 288 11.66 -12.59 -13.87
C ASN A 288 12.17 -12.62 -12.42
N LYS A 289 12.68 -13.75 -11.96
CA LYS A 289 13.17 -13.95 -10.60
C LYS A 289 14.38 -13.09 -10.20
N LYS A 290 14.99 -12.38 -11.14
CA LYS A 290 16.10 -11.44 -10.86
C LYS A 290 15.64 -10.04 -10.50
N GLU A 291 14.35 -9.74 -10.58
CA GLU A 291 13.84 -8.45 -10.15
C GLU A 291 13.74 -8.38 -8.63
N ARG A 292 14.24 -7.29 -8.07
CA ARG A 292 14.13 -6.94 -6.64
C ARG A 292 13.20 -5.77 -6.50
N CYS A 293 12.35 -5.81 -5.49
CA CYS A 293 11.38 -4.76 -5.22
C CYS A 293 11.33 -4.48 -3.72
N LEU A 294 11.43 -3.21 -3.35
CA LEU A 294 11.21 -2.71 -2.01
C LEU A 294 10.06 -1.73 -2.05
N ILE A 295 9.12 -1.89 -1.14
CA ILE A 295 8.00 -0.98 -0.95
C ILE A 295 8.04 -0.37 0.44
N SER A 296 7.49 0.82 0.60
CA SER A 296 7.25 1.44 1.90
C SER A 296 6.18 2.51 1.82
N GLY A 297 5.56 2.82 2.96
CA GLY A 297 4.56 3.88 3.04
C GLY A 297 4.39 4.42 4.44
N ILE A 298 3.93 5.67 4.53
CA ILE A 298 3.61 6.34 5.80
C ILE A 298 2.22 6.98 5.72
N GLY A 299 1.47 6.90 6.82
CA GLY A 299 0.11 7.45 6.92
C GLY A 299 0.13 8.93 7.23
N LEU A 300 -0.34 9.77 6.29
CA LEU A 300 -0.29 11.22 6.41
C LEU A 300 -1.29 11.76 7.45
N ASP A 301 -2.51 11.22 7.48
CA ASP A 301 -3.51 11.61 8.48
C ASP A 301 -2.99 11.35 9.91
N ARG A 302 -2.27 10.22 10.11
CA ARG A 302 -1.68 9.89 11.40
C ARG A 302 -0.56 10.87 11.79
N LEU A 303 0.33 11.19 10.85
CA LEU A 303 1.40 12.16 11.07
C LEU A 303 0.86 13.53 11.51
N LEU A 304 -0.22 13.99 10.90
CA LEU A 304 -0.81 15.29 11.23
C LEU A 304 -1.54 15.29 12.58
N LEU A 305 -2.19 14.19 12.96
CA LEU A 305 -2.91 14.07 14.22
C LEU A 305 -1.99 13.98 15.46
N PHE A 306 -0.76 13.54 15.27
CA PHE A 306 0.20 13.40 16.37
C PHE A 306 1.22 14.55 16.43
N ASN A 307 1.17 15.48 15.49
CA ASN A 307 2.01 16.68 15.47
C ASN A 307 1.24 17.94 15.97
N GLU A 308 -0.01 17.78 16.40
CA GLU A 308 -0.83 18.79 17.08
C GLU A 308 -0.72 18.62 18.59
#